data_3387240a11fc4b2963d1d85a45e2dd57
#
_entry.id   3387240a11fc4b2963d1d85a45e2dd57
#
_cell.length_a   1.000
_cell.length_b   1.000
_cell.length_c   1.000
_cell.angle_alpha   90.00
_cell.angle_beta   90.00
_cell.angle_gamma   90.00
#
_symmetry.space_group_name_H-M   'P 1'
#
loop_
_entity.id
_entity.type
_entity.pdbx_description
1 polymer ?
#
loop_
_entity_poly.entity_id
_entity_poly.type
_entity_poly.pdbx_seq_one_letter_code
_entity_poly.pdbx_strand_id
1 'polypeptide(L)'
;MTETAPLTALPDSPVPPGGGAEWFEGQGGARLRAALFRPEGRPRGSVILSTGRTEAIEKYFEVVCDLQARGFVVLVNEWRGQGLSHRDLPDRRKGHARGVEPFLADYHALLVAFEARLPKPWIAAGHSMGGCLTLTALARGQARRFAGAVLCAPMLGLRLPRFARLLVGVRMLAGGAEGWAQPPGDPAAESFEGNVLTQDPVRYRRNKDLLRANPDLALSSPTWGWLDFALKTMDWLSRRENLANAILPVVIVSAASDRLVDVAAQSVIAGLLPDGRLVTVEGAEHEILMETDPLRTQFWTAFDDLADQVAPRYA
;
A
#
# COMPACT_ATOMS: atom_id res chain seq x y z
N MET A 1 14.47 8.21 -20.93
CA MET A 1 15.16 8.39 -19.63
C MET A 1 14.09 8.84 -18.66
N THR A 2 13.95 8.17 -17.52
CA THR A 2 13.04 8.58 -16.45
C THR A 2 13.59 9.84 -15.79
N GLU A 3 12.72 10.80 -15.51
CA GLU A 3 13.06 12.05 -14.81
C GLU A 3 13.19 11.77 -13.31
N THR A 4 14.26 12.24 -12.67
CA THR A 4 14.44 12.10 -11.22
C THR A 4 13.33 12.82 -10.44
N ALA A 5 12.79 12.16 -9.43
CA ALA A 5 11.81 12.71 -8.51
C ALA A 5 12.44 13.02 -7.13
N PRO A 6 11.95 14.04 -6.40
CA PRO A 6 12.48 14.35 -5.07
C PRO A 6 12.10 13.28 -4.04
N LEU A 7 12.97 13.10 -3.04
CA LEU A 7 12.72 12.37 -1.80
C LEU A 7 13.04 13.28 -0.61
N THR A 8 12.23 13.21 0.43
CA THR A 8 12.41 13.97 1.67
C THR A 8 13.10 13.09 2.71
N ALA A 9 14.34 13.40 3.08
CA ALA A 9 15.05 12.72 4.15
C ALA A 9 14.79 13.40 5.50
N LEU A 10 14.81 12.60 6.56
CA LEU A 10 14.89 13.07 7.94
C LEU A 10 16.21 12.63 8.56
N PRO A 11 16.71 13.29 9.62
CA PRO A 11 17.95 12.89 10.29
C PRO A 11 17.95 11.44 10.78
N ASP A 12 16.80 10.95 11.27
CA ASP A 12 16.59 9.58 11.76
C ASP A 12 15.95 8.64 10.71
N SER A 13 15.74 9.14 9.48
CA SER A 13 15.21 8.37 8.34
C SER A 13 15.85 8.88 7.04
N PRO A 14 17.13 8.61 6.81
CA PRO A 14 17.82 8.99 5.58
C PRO A 14 17.27 8.19 4.39
N VAL A 15 17.49 8.71 3.18
CA VAL A 15 17.16 7.96 1.96
C VAL A 15 17.97 6.66 1.93
N PRO A 16 17.32 5.49 1.72
CA PRO A 16 18.01 4.23 1.61
C PRO A 16 19.09 4.24 0.51
N PRO A 17 20.21 3.57 0.70
CA PRO A 17 21.26 3.50 -0.32
C PRO A 17 20.80 2.70 -1.55
N GLY A 18 21.55 2.83 -2.64
CA GLY A 18 21.39 2.01 -3.83
C GLY A 18 20.26 2.41 -4.76
N GLY A 19 19.68 3.62 -4.61
CA GLY A 19 18.61 4.05 -5.49
C GLY A 19 18.05 5.43 -5.23
N GLY A 20 16.85 5.67 -5.73
CA GLY A 20 16.14 6.95 -5.61
C GLY A 20 14.77 6.90 -6.26
N ALA A 21 14.07 8.03 -6.26
CA ALA A 21 12.76 8.17 -6.87
C ALA A 21 12.83 8.74 -8.30
N GLU A 22 11.86 8.33 -9.09
CA GLU A 22 11.70 8.72 -10.50
C GLU A 22 10.23 8.97 -10.79
N TRP A 23 9.99 9.86 -11.76
CA TRP A 23 8.68 10.06 -12.33
C TRP A 23 8.44 9.08 -13.46
N PHE A 24 7.24 8.53 -13.53
CA PHE A 24 6.76 7.76 -14.67
C PHE A 24 5.36 8.23 -15.07
N GLU A 25 4.97 7.91 -16.29
CA GLU A 25 3.65 8.27 -16.81
C GLU A 25 2.65 7.16 -16.57
N GLY A 26 1.56 7.48 -15.86
CA GLY A 26 0.40 6.62 -15.65
C GLY A 26 -0.71 6.88 -16.65
N GLN A 27 -1.87 6.32 -16.38
CA GLN A 27 -3.06 6.46 -17.22
C GLN A 27 -3.43 7.94 -17.42
N GLY A 28 -3.71 8.30 -18.69
CA GLY A 28 -4.14 9.65 -19.06
C GLY A 28 -3.05 10.71 -18.91
N GLY A 29 -1.77 10.35 -18.97
CA GLY A 29 -0.65 11.26 -18.78
C GLY A 29 -0.40 11.66 -17.33
N ALA A 30 -0.96 10.92 -16.36
CA ALA A 30 -0.75 11.20 -14.95
C ALA A 30 0.73 11.03 -14.57
N ARG A 31 1.34 12.08 -14.03
CA ARG A 31 2.72 12.04 -13.54
C ARG A 31 2.76 11.39 -12.16
N LEU A 32 3.32 10.19 -12.09
CA LEU A 32 3.35 9.36 -10.88
C LEU A 32 4.78 9.16 -10.40
N ARG A 33 4.94 8.99 -9.08
CA ARG A 33 6.23 8.79 -8.45
C ARG A 33 6.42 7.33 -8.03
N ALA A 34 7.60 6.78 -8.32
CA ALA A 34 8.06 5.49 -7.78
C ALA A 34 9.51 5.61 -7.35
N ALA A 35 9.95 4.76 -6.43
CA ALA A 35 11.35 4.71 -6.03
C ALA A 35 11.90 3.28 -6.17
N LEU A 36 13.09 3.17 -6.75
CA LEU A 36 13.78 1.91 -6.95
C LEU A 36 15.09 1.90 -6.16
N PHE A 37 15.25 0.89 -5.31
CA PHE A 37 16.43 0.68 -4.48
C PHE A 37 17.01 -0.71 -4.70
N ARG A 38 18.34 -0.80 -4.78
CA ARG A 38 19.06 -2.06 -5.00
C ARG A 38 19.81 -2.47 -3.73
N PRO A 39 19.79 -3.76 -3.36
CA PRO A 39 20.64 -4.27 -2.30
C PRO A 39 22.11 -4.27 -2.75
N GLU A 40 23.00 -4.42 -1.79
CA GLU A 40 24.39 -4.77 -2.10
C GLU A 40 24.49 -6.19 -2.63
N GLY A 41 25.40 -6.43 -3.55
CA GLY A 41 25.65 -7.74 -4.15
C GLY A 41 24.58 -8.19 -5.16
N ARG A 42 24.49 -9.53 -5.37
CA ARG A 42 23.56 -10.13 -6.32
C ARG A 42 22.14 -10.23 -5.74
N PRO A 43 21.13 -9.60 -6.37
CA PRO A 43 19.76 -9.66 -5.87
C PRO A 43 19.17 -11.07 -5.98
N ARG A 44 18.41 -11.51 -4.97
CA ARG A 44 17.63 -12.76 -5.02
C ARG A 44 16.30 -12.62 -5.78
N GLY A 45 15.88 -11.41 -6.08
CA GLY A 45 14.64 -11.08 -6.77
C GLY A 45 14.24 -9.63 -6.55
N SER A 46 12.97 -9.31 -6.78
CA SER A 46 12.44 -7.96 -6.57
C SER A 46 11.14 -7.99 -5.74
N VAL A 47 10.97 -6.98 -4.89
CA VAL A 47 9.71 -6.71 -4.19
C VAL A 47 9.09 -5.43 -4.75
N ILE A 48 7.83 -5.52 -5.20
CA ILE A 48 7.03 -4.37 -5.61
C ILE A 48 6.12 -4.02 -4.43
N LEU A 49 6.48 -2.95 -3.71
CA LEU A 49 5.84 -2.50 -2.48
C LEU A 49 4.85 -1.37 -2.78
N SER A 50 3.59 -1.60 -2.53
CA SER A 50 2.49 -0.66 -2.73
C SER A 50 2.07 0.00 -1.43
N THR A 51 2.17 1.33 -1.36
CA THR A 51 1.83 2.13 -0.17
C THR A 51 0.31 2.15 0.09
N GLY A 52 -0.08 2.42 1.33
CA GLY A 52 -1.48 2.61 1.71
C GLY A 52 -2.03 4.00 1.37
N ARG A 53 -3.21 4.30 1.90
CA ARG A 53 -3.79 5.65 1.83
C ARG A 53 -3.08 6.58 2.80
N THR A 54 -2.85 7.83 2.41
CA THR A 54 -2.10 8.85 3.18
C THR A 54 -0.62 8.52 3.41
N GLU A 55 -0.07 7.64 2.58
CA GLU A 55 1.30 7.18 2.71
C GLU A 55 2.14 7.60 1.53
N ALA A 56 3.34 8.09 1.82
CA ALA A 56 4.37 8.44 0.85
C ALA A 56 5.50 7.39 0.83
N ILE A 57 6.30 7.40 -0.21
CA ILE A 57 7.46 6.51 -0.36
C ILE A 57 8.38 6.60 0.87
N GLU A 58 8.59 7.79 1.38
CA GLU A 58 9.52 8.11 2.48
C GLU A 58 9.17 7.39 3.80
N LYS A 59 7.89 7.16 4.05
CA LYS A 59 7.42 6.39 5.21
C LYS A 59 8.01 4.98 5.24
N TYR A 60 8.35 4.45 4.08
CA TYR A 60 8.82 3.06 3.91
C TYR A 60 10.33 2.90 3.85
N PHE A 61 11.14 3.94 4.13
CA PHE A 61 12.59 3.85 4.05
C PHE A 61 13.18 2.75 4.94
N GLU A 62 12.68 2.58 6.16
CA GLU A 62 13.08 1.49 7.05
C GLU A 62 12.71 0.12 6.46
N VAL A 63 11.50 -0.02 5.91
CA VAL A 63 11.03 -1.25 5.25
C VAL A 63 11.86 -1.55 4.00
N VAL A 64 12.28 -0.54 3.25
CA VAL A 64 13.19 -0.70 2.11
C VAL A 64 14.52 -1.27 2.57
N CYS A 65 15.12 -0.74 3.63
CA CYS A 65 16.36 -1.26 4.22
C CYS A 65 16.21 -2.72 4.68
N ASP A 66 15.07 -3.07 5.31
CA ASP A 66 14.77 -4.43 5.72
C ASP A 66 14.68 -5.40 4.54
N LEU A 67 14.10 -4.97 3.42
CA LEU A 67 14.00 -5.78 2.19
C LEU A 67 15.34 -5.88 1.47
N GLN A 68 16.14 -4.80 1.45
CA GLN A 68 17.51 -4.82 0.92
C GLN A 68 18.40 -5.78 1.70
N ALA A 69 18.31 -5.78 3.05
CA ALA A 69 19.04 -6.71 3.90
C ALA A 69 18.66 -8.19 3.62
N ARG A 70 17.45 -8.41 3.11
CA ARG A 70 16.97 -9.73 2.63
C ARG A 70 17.39 -10.06 1.20
N GLY A 71 18.11 -9.15 0.54
CA GLY A 71 18.67 -9.34 -0.81
C GLY A 71 17.72 -8.97 -1.95
N PHE A 72 16.66 -8.20 -1.72
CA PHE A 72 15.73 -7.81 -2.77
C PHE A 72 16.00 -6.42 -3.36
N VAL A 73 15.82 -6.30 -4.67
CA VAL A 73 15.54 -5.00 -5.29
C VAL A 73 14.15 -4.57 -4.86
N VAL A 74 13.98 -3.33 -4.43
CA VAL A 74 12.70 -2.81 -3.94
C VAL A 74 12.20 -1.71 -4.86
N LEU A 75 11.02 -1.91 -5.45
CA LEU A 75 10.29 -0.87 -6.16
C LEU A 75 9.12 -0.41 -5.29
N VAL A 76 9.17 0.80 -4.77
CA VAL A 76 8.08 1.39 -3.99
C VAL A 76 7.15 2.15 -4.92
N ASN A 77 5.88 1.77 -4.95
CA ASN A 77 4.83 2.41 -5.72
C ASN A 77 4.09 3.45 -4.88
N GLU A 78 4.02 4.68 -5.36
CA GLU A 78 3.18 5.73 -4.79
C GLU A 78 1.98 5.99 -5.72
N TRP A 79 0.79 5.60 -5.25
CA TRP A 79 -0.44 5.66 -6.03
C TRP A 79 -0.82 7.09 -6.45
N ARG A 80 -1.57 7.22 -7.57
CA ARG A 80 -2.30 8.48 -7.85
C ARG A 80 -3.09 8.92 -6.61
N GLY A 81 -3.17 10.20 -6.40
CA GLY A 81 -3.85 10.75 -5.23
C GLY A 81 -3.06 10.67 -3.93
N GLN A 82 -1.84 10.10 -3.90
CA GLN A 82 -0.99 9.96 -2.71
C GLN A 82 0.33 10.72 -2.88
N GLY A 83 1.00 11.05 -1.77
CA GLY A 83 2.32 11.67 -1.72
C GLY A 83 2.50 12.82 -2.72
N LEU A 84 3.55 12.77 -3.54
CA LEU A 84 3.79 13.76 -4.59
C LEU A 84 3.19 13.38 -5.95
N SER A 85 2.63 12.17 -6.09
CA SER A 85 1.99 11.71 -7.32
C SER A 85 0.80 12.57 -7.72
N HIS A 86 0.36 12.45 -8.98
CA HIS A 86 -0.76 13.18 -9.57
C HIS A 86 -1.99 13.27 -8.64
N ARG A 87 -2.61 14.43 -8.60
CA ARG A 87 -3.88 14.70 -7.89
C ARG A 87 -5.00 14.98 -8.87
N ASP A 88 -6.09 14.24 -8.74
CA ASP A 88 -7.27 14.43 -9.60
C ASP A 88 -8.05 15.72 -9.29
N LEU A 89 -7.83 16.30 -8.11
CA LEU A 89 -8.53 17.52 -7.65
C LEU A 89 -7.55 18.64 -7.34
N PRO A 90 -7.97 19.92 -7.53
CA PRO A 90 -7.14 21.09 -7.20
C PRO A 90 -6.71 21.16 -5.73
N ASP A 91 -7.60 20.78 -4.79
CA ASP A 91 -7.22 20.66 -3.38
C ASP A 91 -6.43 19.37 -3.18
N ARG A 92 -5.10 19.51 -3.10
CA ARG A 92 -4.17 18.38 -2.95
C ARG A 92 -4.37 17.57 -1.67
N ARG A 93 -5.03 18.11 -0.65
CA ARG A 93 -5.28 17.40 0.61
C ARG A 93 -6.42 16.38 0.49
N LYS A 94 -7.23 16.45 -0.57
CA LYS A 94 -8.33 15.51 -0.81
C LYS A 94 -7.81 14.17 -1.30
N GLY A 95 -8.01 13.11 -0.50
CA GLY A 95 -7.89 11.73 -0.98
C GLY A 95 -9.09 11.39 -1.86
N HIS A 96 -8.95 11.46 -3.19
CA HIS A 96 -10.03 11.22 -4.16
C HIS A 96 -9.74 10.00 -5.02
N ALA A 97 -10.80 9.35 -5.52
CA ALA A 97 -10.72 8.29 -6.52
C ALA A 97 -11.95 8.34 -7.44
N ARG A 98 -11.73 8.05 -8.72
CA ARG A 98 -12.77 7.93 -9.76
C ARG A 98 -13.06 6.47 -10.14
N GLY A 99 -12.93 5.55 -9.16
CA GLY A 99 -13.04 4.11 -9.36
C GLY A 99 -11.68 3.40 -9.34
N VAL A 100 -11.68 2.09 -9.57
CA VAL A 100 -10.48 1.24 -9.48
C VAL A 100 -9.63 1.24 -10.76
N GLU A 101 -10.24 1.45 -11.93
CA GLU A 101 -9.58 1.29 -13.22
C GLU A 101 -8.33 2.17 -13.42
N PRO A 102 -8.33 3.47 -13.02
CA PRO A 102 -7.13 4.29 -13.11
C PRO A 102 -5.95 3.73 -12.31
N PHE A 103 -6.21 3.20 -11.09
CA PHE A 103 -5.17 2.60 -10.27
C PHE A 103 -4.56 1.34 -10.89
N LEU A 104 -5.40 0.48 -11.49
CA LEU A 104 -4.93 -0.74 -12.14
C LEU A 104 -4.12 -0.45 -13.40
N ALA A 105 -4.55 0.54 -14.16
CA ALA A 105 -3.81 0.99 -15.35
C ALA A 105 -2.45 1.61 -14.95
N ASP A 106 -2.40 2.41 -13.89
CA ASP A 106 -1.16 2.96 -13.35
C ASP A 106 -0.21 1.87 -12.84
N TYR A 107 -0.75 0.87 -12.15
CA TYR A 107 0.05 -0.25 -11.66
C TYR A 107 0.63 -1.07 -12.82
N HIS A 108 -0.14 -1.28 -13.89
CA HIS A 108 0.36 -1.90 -15.11
C HIS A 108 1.47 -1.05 -15.75
N ALA A 109 1.27 0.26 -15.88
CA ALA A 109 2.27 1.20 -16.42
C ALA A 109 3.57 1.19 -15.59
N LEU A 110 3.47 1.17 -14.26
CA LEU A 110 4.60 1.01 -13.35
C LEU A 110 5.40 -0.26 -13.68
N LEU A 111 4.70 -1.42 -13.73
CA LEU A 111 5.36 -2.70 -13.99
C LEU A 111 6.06 -2.72 -15.36
N VAL A 112 5.46 -2.11 -16.37
CA VAL A 112 6.07 -1.99 -17.70
C VAL A 112 7.30 -1.05 -17.68
N ALA A 113 7.17 0.11 -17.04
CA ALA A 113 8.24 1.12 -16.99
C ALA A 113 9.51 0.62 -16.29
N PHE A 114 9.34 -0.26 -15.29
CA PHE A 114 10.46 -0.74 -14.47
C PHE A 114 10.89 -2.19 -14.77
N GLU A 115 10.18 -2.93 -15.63
CA GLU A 115 10.38 -4.37 -15.89
C GLU A 115 11.84 -4.76 -16.15
N ALA A 116 12.52 -4.03 -17.02
CA ALA A 116 13.92 -4.30 -17.40
C ALA A 116 14.93 -4.12 -16.25
N ARG A 117 14.52 -3.48 -15.17
CA ARG A 117 15.35 -3.14 -14.00
C ARG A 117 15.06 -4.02 -12.79
N LEU A 118 14.05 -4.89 -12.86
CA LEU A 118 13.56 -5.72 -11.78
C LEU A 118 13.94 -7.19 -12.03
N PRO A 119 15.00 -7.72 -11.39
CA PRO A 119 15.33 -9.14 -11.47
C PRO A 119 14.18 -10.00 -10.95
N LYS A 120 13.93 -11.11 -11.65
CA LYS A 120 12.98 -12.15 -11.22
C LYS A 120 13.61 -13.04 -10.14
N PRO A 121 12.79 -13.70 -9.27
CA PRO A 121 11.32 -13.61 -9.23
C PRO A 121 10.82 -12.32 -8.59
N TRP A 122 9.54 -11.96 -8.84
CA TRP A 122 8.90 -10.80 -8.23
C TRP A 122 7.93 -11.23 -7.13
N ILE A 123 7.99 -10.53 -6.00
CA ILE A 123 7.02 -10.64 -4.90
C ILE A 123 6.22 -9.33 -4.86
N ALA A 124 4.90 -9.43 -4.87
CA ALA A 124 4.03 -8.29 -4.64
C ALA A 124 3.87 -8.07 -3.13
N ALA A 125 4.04 -6.84 -2.67
CA ALA A 125 3.77 -6.46 -1.29
C ALA A 125 2.88 -5.21 -1.28
N GLY A 126 2.02 -5.08 -0.26
CA GLY A 126 1.17 -3.89 -0.17
C GLY A 126 0.54 -3.74 1.19
N HIS A 127 0.41 -2.50 1.65
CA HIS A 127 -0.24 -2.17 2.91
C HIS A 127 -1.61 -1.54 2.68
N SER A 128 -2.61 -1.93 3.46
CA SER A 128 -3.93 -1.29 3.52
C SER A 128 -4.57 -1.13 2.13
N MET A 129 -4.83 0.11 1.66
CA MET A 129 -5.31 0.40 0.30
C MET A 129 -4.38 -0.20 -0.77
N GLY A 130 -3.07 -0.12 -0.58
CA GLY A 130 -2.09 -0.72 -1.48
C GLY A 130 -2.22 -2.24 -1.57
N GLY A 131 -2.48 -2.91 -0.45
CA GLY A 131 -2.77 -4.34 -0.41
C GLY A 131 -4.06 -4.71 -1.16
N CYS A 132 -5.11 -3.91 -1.00
CA CYS A 132 -6.38 -4.06 -1.73
C CYS A 132 -6.18 -3.92 -3.24
N LEU A 133 -5.50 -2.85 -3.68
CA LEU A 133 -5.25 -2.58 -5.09
C LEU A 133 -4.32 -3.63 -5.73
N THR A 134 -3.28 -4.05 -4.98
CA THR A 134 -2.37 -5.12 -5.41
C THR A 134 -3.14 -6.42 -5.62
N LEU A 135 -3.97 -6.86 -4.66
CA LEU A 135 -4.78 -8.06 -4.81
C LEU A 135 -5.74 -7.95 -6.01
N THR A 136 -6.35 -6.78 -6.19
CA THR A 136 -7.23 -6.52 -7.33
C THR A 136 -6.48 -6.63 -8.66
N ALA A 137 -5.26 -6.09 -8.75
CA ALA A 137 -4.41 -6.20 -9.94
C ALA A 137 -4.01 -7.65 -10.23
N LEU A 138 -3.64 -8.41 -9.20
CA LEU A 138 -3.33 -9.84 -9.33
C LEU A 138 -4.54 -10.61 -9.87
N ALA A 139 -5.71 -10.44 -9.27
CA ALA A 139 -6.94 -11.10 -9.68
C ALA A 139 -7.41 -10.69 -11.09
N ARG A 140 -7.04 -9.49 -11.56
CA ARG A 140 -7.33 -8.98 -12.90
C ARG A 140 -6.20 -9.19 -13.92
N GLY A 141 -5.36 -10.21 -13.73
CA GLY A 141 -4.43 -10.72 -14.74
C GLY A 141 -2.96 -10.40 -14.53
N GLN A 142 -2.57 -9.65 -13.49
CA GLN A 142 -1.16 -9.40 -13.19
C GLN A 142 -0.48 -10.58 -12.45
N ALA A 143 -1.24 -11.56 -11.93
CA ALA A 143 -0.73 -12.67 -11.13
C ALA A 143 0.47 -13.40 -11.78
N ARG A 144 0.42 -13.62 -13.09
CA ARG A 144 1.48 -14.35 -13.85
C ARG A 144 2.85 -13.65 -13.83
N ARG A 145 2.92 -12.38 -13.45
CA ARG A 145 4.19 -11.63 -13.35
C ARG A 145 4.90 -11.89 -12.03
N PHE A 146 4.16 -12.37 -11.01
CA PHE A 146 4.62 -12.52 -9.64
C PHE A 146 4.75 -14.00 -9.25
N ALA A 147 5.71 -14.28 -8.38
CA ALA A 147 5.91 -15.60 -7.78
C ALA A 147 5.11 -15.78 -6.48
N GLY A 148 4.78 -14.68 -5.80
CA GLY A 148 3.99 -14.67 -4.58
C GLY A 148 3.57 -13.26 -4.16
N ALA A 149 2.72 -13.14 -3.15
CA ALA A 149 2.31 -11.86 -2.60
C ALA A 149 2.20 -11.89 -1.07
N VAL A 150 2.62 -10.79 -0.40
CA VAL A 150 2.42 -10.57 1.04
C VAL A 150 1.68 -9.26 1.23
N LEU A 151 0.46 -9.32 1.78
CA LEU A 151 -0.43 -8.18 1.97
C LEU A 151 -0.56 -7.86 3.45
N CYS A 152 -0.07 -6.69 3.85
CA CYS A 152 -0.07 -6.22 5.24
C CYS A 152 -1.35 -5.45 5.54
N ALA A 153 -2.16 -5.91 6.47
CA ALA A 153 -3.43 -5.32 6.89
C ALA A 153 -4.26 -4.78 5.70
N PRO A 154 -4.47 -5.58 4.60
CA PRO A 154 -5.06 -5.06 3.39
C PRO A 154 -6.50 -4.60 3.61
N MET A 155 -6.89 -3.49 2.95
CA MET A 155 -8.24 -2.93 2.99
C MET A 155 -9.23 -3.82 2.22
N LEU A 156 -9.64 -4.92 2.83
CA LEU A 156 -10.60 -5.89 2.26
C LEU A 156 -12.00 -5.76 2.87
N GLY A 157 -12.14 -4.92 3.86
CA GLY A 157 -13.35 -4.44 4.52
C GLY A 157 -13.02 -3.18 5.31
N LEU A 158 -14.00 -2.30 5.50
CA LEU A 158 -13.86 -1.09 6.33
C LEU A 158 -14.85 -1.15 7.50
N ARG A 159 -14.40 -0.75 8.68
CA ARG A 159 -15.27 -0.58 9.85
C ARG A 159 -16.06 0.73 9.73
N LEU A 160 -17.18 0.67 9.02
CA LEU A 160 -18.06 1.80 8.78
C LEU A 160 -19.42 1.60 9.45
N PRO A 161 -20.13 2.68 9.83
CA PRO A 161 -21.52 2.60 10.29
C PRO A 161 -22.41 1.92 9.22
N ARG A 162 -23.44 1.17 9.65
CA ARG A 162 -24.33 0.42 8.76
C ARG A 162 -24.97 1.28 7.66
N PHE A 163 -25.24 2.55 7.95
CA PHE A 163 -25.85 3.50 6.99
C PHE A 163 -24.83 4.11 6.02
N ALA A 164 -23.51 3.90 6.22
CA ALA A 164 -22.46 4.55 5.40
C ALA A 164 -22.60 4.23 3.92
N ARG A 165 -22.91 2.98 3.55
CA ARG A 165 -23.12 2.56 2.16
C ARG A 165 -24.28 3.33 1.50
N LEU A 166 -25.39 3.49 2.19
CA LEU A 166 -26.54 4.25 1.70
C LEU A 166 -26.17 5.71 1.51
N LEU A 167 -25.48 6.31 2.49
CA LEU A 167 -25.05 7.70 2.43
C LEU A 167 -24.08 7.95 1.27
N VAL A 168 -23.11 7.06 1.05
CA VAL A 168 -22.21 7.11 -0.12
C VAL A 168 -23.02 7.08 -1.40
N GLY A 169 -23.97 6.13 -1.55
CA GLY A 169 -24.82 6.02 -2.74
C GLY A 169 -25.59 7.31 -3.02
N VAL A 170 -26.24 7.89 -2.01
CA VAL A 170 -26.98 9.16 -2.13
C VAL A 170 -26.05 10.32 -2.55
N ARG A 171 -24.87 10.41 -1.94
CA ARG A 171 -23.88 11.46 -2.29
C ARG A 171 -23.37 11.33 -3.71
N MET A 172 -23.11 10.10 -4.17
CA MET A 172 -22.69 9.84 -5.55
C MET A 172 -23.78 10.22 -6.56
N LEU A 173 -25.04 9.85 -6.31
CA LEU A 173 -26.18 10.21 -7.17
C LEU A 173 -26.42 11.72 -7.22
N ALA A 174 -26.17 12.43 -6.13
CA ALA A 174 -26.29 13.90 -6.06
C ALA A 174 -25.08 14.64 -6.66
N GLY A 175 -24.14 13.96 -7.33
CA GLY A 175 -22.94 14.59 -7.90
C GLY A 175 -21.91 15.05 -6.86
N GLY A 176 -22.00 14.57 -5.61
CA GLY A 176 -21.16 15.00 -4.49
C GLY A 176 -19.82 14.23 -4.35
N ALA A 177 -19.35 13.53 -5.39
CA ALA A 177 -18.16 12.67 -5.33
C ALA A 177 -16.90 13.38 -4.80
N GLU A 178 -16.68 14.64 -5.13
CA GLU A 178 -15.51 15.44 -4.77
C GLU A 178 -15.60 16.11 -3.37
N GLY A 179 -16.77 15.98 -2.73
CA GLY A 179 -16.99 16.48 -1.36
C GLY A 179 -16.24 15.66 -0.32
N TRP A 180 -15.87 16.28 0.79
CA TRP A 180 -15.31 15.60 1.95
C TRP A 180 -16.32 14.62 2.55
N ALA A 181 -15.91 13.38 2.78
CA ALA A 181 -16.75 12.37 3.48
C ALA A 181 -16.70 12.53 5.01
N GLN A 182 -15.64 13.15 5.50
CA GLN A 182 -15.44 13.54 6.90
C GLN A 182 -14.80 14.92 6.93
N PRO A 183 -14.94 15.69 8.02
CA PRO A 183 -14.23 16.96 8.17
C PRO A 183 -12.72 16.78 7.93
N PRO A 184 -12.08 17.69 7.18
CA PRO A 184 -10.64 17.62 6.98
C PRO A 184 -9.90 17.92 8.29
N GLY A 185 -8.85 17.14 8.57
CA GLY A 185 -7.92 17.37 9.66
C GLY A 185 -6.54 17.77 9.15
N ASP A 186 -5.63 18.09 10.06
CA ASP A 186 -4.21 18.23 9.78
C ASP A 186 -3.47 16.96 10.23
N PRO A 187 -3.08 16.08 9.30
CA PRO A 187 -2.43 14.83 9.67
C PRO A 187 -1.05 15.02 10.33
N ALA A 188 -0.39 16.16 10.13
CA ALA A 188 0.89 16.47 10.76
C ALA A 188 0.74 16.88 12.24
N ALA A 189 -0.44 17.35 12.64
CA ALA A 189 -0.74 17.83 13.99
C ALA A 189 -1.34 16.74 14.90
N GLU A 190 -1.73 15.57 14.36
CA GLU A 190 -2.32 14.50 15.16
C GLU A 190 -1.33 13.98 16.23
N SER A 191 -1.82 13.82 17.47
CA SER A 191 -1.03 13.29 18.59
C SER A 191 -0.91 11.77 18.54
N PHE A 192 0.09 11.24 19.23
CA PHE A 192 0.24 9.79 19.42
C PHE A 192 -0.87 9.23 20.30
N GLU A 193 -1.30 9.98 21.29
CA GLU A 193 -2.37 9.58 22.20
C GLU A 193 -3.69 9.39 21.46
N GLY A 194 -4.28 8.21 21.61
CA GLY A 194 -5.54 7.84 20.95
C GLY A 194 -5.41 7.47 19.47
N ASN A 195 -4.18 7.42 18.91
CA ASN A 195 -4.00 6.93 17.55
C ASN A 195 -4.44 5.47 17.42
N VAL A 196 -4.71 5.03 16.19
CA VAL A 196 -5.20 3.69 15.86
C VAL A 196 -4.31 2.99 14.84
N LEU A 197 -3.09 3.50 14.66
CA LEU A 197 -2.20 3.08 13.58
C LEU A 197 -1.09 2.15 14.09
N THR A 198 -0.43 2.52 15.19
CA THR A 198 0.71 1.79 15.73
C THR A 198 0.91 2.07 17.21
N GLN A 199 1.54 1.16 17.92
CA GLN A 199 1.96 1.32 19.31
C GLN A 199 3.39 1.87 19.44
N ASP A 200 4.11 2.06 18.32
CA ASP A 200 5.47 2.62 18.33
C ASP A 200 5.46 4.15 18.25
N PRO A 201 5.77 4.87 19.33
CA PRO A 201 5.75 6.33 19.34
C PRO A 201 6.85 6.95 18.49
N VAL A 202 7.95 6.24 18.25
CA VAL A 202 9.08 6.73 17.46
C VAL A 202 8.74 6.73 15.98
N ARG A 203 8.24 5.60 15.46
CA ARG A 203 7.82 5.47 14.06
C ARG A 203 6.60 6.34 13.75
N TYR A 204 5.67 6.45 14.71
CA TYR A 204 4.54 7.37 14.57
C TYR A 204 5.01 8.83 14.44
N ARG A 205 5.88 9.31 15.36
CA ARG A 205 6.43 10.67 15.33
C ARG A 205 7.21 10.92 14.05
N ARG A 206 8.05 9.98 13.61
CA ARG A 206 8.81 10.08 12.36
C ARG A 206 7.90 10.37 11.16
N ASN A 207 6.74 9.70 11.05
CA ASN A 207 5.78 10.01 10.00
C ASN A 207 5.21 11.42 10.11
N LYS A 208 4.93 11.92 11.33
CA LYS A 208 4.46 13.30 11.55
C LYS A 208 5.55 14.34 11.21
N ASP A 209 6.80 14.05 11.56
CA ASP A 209 7.94 14.90 11.23
C ASP A 209 8.20 14.95 9.72
N LEU A 210 7.99 13.85 9.01
CA LEU A 210 8.01 13.80 7.55
C LEU A 210 6.97 14.74 6.93
N LEU A 211 5.72 14.70 7.41
CA LEU A 211 4.65 15.58 6.91
C LEU A 211 4.88 17.06 7.26
N ARG A 212 5.56 17.36 8.38
CA ARG A 212 5.99 18.73 8.72
C ARG A 212 7.13 19.22 7.81
N ALA A 213 8.09 18.33 7.52
CA ALA A 213 9.21 18.65 6.64
C ALA A 213 8.79 18.85 5.19
N ASN A 214 7.76 18.13 4.75
CA ASN A 214 7.21 18.26 3.40
C ASN A 214 5.66 18.16 3.42
N PRO A 215 4.95 19.29 3.60
CA PRO A 215 3.49 19.32 3.65
C PRO A 215 2.79 18.84 2.37
N ASP A 216 3.47 18.86 1.21
CA ASP A 216 2.91 18.37 -0.06
C ASP A 216 2.67 16.85 -0.07
N LEU A 217 3.31 16.10 0.85
CA LEU A 217 3.06 14.68 1.07
C LEU A 217 1.75 14.42 1.79
N ALA A 218 1.22 15.43 2.52
CA ALA A 218 0.09 15.26 3.39
C ALA A 218 -1.23 15.05 2.63
N LEU A 219 -2.01 14.09 3.11
CA LEU A 219 -3.41 13.90 2.74
C LEU A 219 -4.28 13.98 3.99
N SER A 220 -5.46 14.60 3.84
CA SER A 220 -6.47 14.65 4.87
C SER A 220 -7.56 13.57 4.65
N SER A 221 -8.78 13.86 5.02
CA SER A 221 -9.93 12.97 4.94
C SER A 221 -10.22 12.49 3.51
N PRO A 222 -10.89 11.34 3.33
CA PRO A 222 -11.34 10.89 2.02
C PRO A 222 -12.49 11.74 1.49
N THR A 223 -12.66 11.71 0.17
CA THR A 223 -13.88 12.16 -0.49
C THR A 223 -14.93 11.06 -0.56
N TRP A 224 -16.18 11.42 -0.89
CA TRP A 224 -17.22 10.42 -1.15
C TRP A 224 -16.86 9.51 -2.32
N GLY A 225 -16.19 10.04 -3.37
CA GLY A 225 -15.69 9.23 -4.49
C GLY A 225 -14.66 8.18 -4.07
N TRP A 226 -13.78 8.51 -3.11
CA TRP A 226 -12.85 7.54 -2.57
C TRP A 226 -13.57 6.43 -1.78
N LEU A 227 -14.57 6.77 -0.96
CA LEU A 227 -15.36 5.76 -0.24
C LEU A 227 -16.14 4.86 -1.20
N ASP A 228 -16.73 5.41 -2.26
CA ASP A 228 -17.44 4.63 -3.28
C ASP A 228 -16.49 3.64 -3.97
N PHE A 229 -15.30 4.11 -4.37
CA PHE A 229 -14.24 3.26 -4.92
C PHE A 229 -13.88 2.13 -3.97
N ALA A 230 -13.61 2.45 -2.69
CA ALA A 230 -13.21 1.46 -1.70
C ALA A 230 -14.28 0.39 -1.50
N LEU A 231 -15.54 0.81 -1.29
CA LEU A 231 -16.67 -0.10 -1.10
C LEU A 231 -16.89 -1.03 -2.30
N LYS A 232 -16.89 -0.48 -3.53
CA LYS A 232 -17.07 -1.27 -4.75
C LYS A 232 -15.94 -2.26 -4.98
N THR A 233 -14.70 -1.87 -4.69
CA THR A 233 -13.53 -2.74 -4.86
C THR A 233 -13.54 -3.89 -3.84
N MET A 234 -13.86 -3.61 -2.57
CA MET A 234 -14.01 -4.63 -1.54
C MET A 234 -15.16 -5.60 -1.86
N ASP A 235 -16.32 -5.10 -2.32
CA ASP A 235 -17.44 -5.93 -2.74
C ASP A 235 -17.09 -6.82 -3.94
N TRP A 236 -16.25 -6.32 -4.85
CA TRP A 236 -15.75 -7.12 -5.97
C TRP A 236 -14.81 -8.23 -5.49
N LEU A 237 -13.86 -7.93 -4.59
CA LEU A 237 -12.92 -8.90 -4.03
C LEU A 237 -13.61 -9.95 -3.13
N SER A 238 -14.79 -9.67 -2.56
CA SER A 238 -15.50 -10.62 -1.70
C SER A 238 -16.12 -11.80 -2.45
N ARG A 239 -16.05 -11.81 -3.79
CA ARG A 239 -16.61 -12.85 -4.63
C ARG A 239 -15.53 -13.82 -5.11
N ARG A 240 -15.69 -15.12 -4.82
CA ARG A 240 -14.72 -16.17 -5.18
C ARG A 240 -14.34 -16.17 -6.66
N GLU A 241 -15.33 -15.99 -7.54
CA GLU A 241 -15.13 -15.98 -8.98
C GLU A 241 -14.16 -14.89 -9.44
N ASN A 242 -14.11 -13.76 -8.73
CA ASN A 242 -13.22 -12.66 -9.05
C ASN A 242 -11.77 -12.93 -8.61
N LEU A 243 -11.56 -13.82 -7.65
CA LEU A 243 -10.23 -14.17 -7.14
C LEU A 243 -9.61 -15.38 -7.86
N ALA A 244 -10.35 -16.07 -8.72
CA ALA A 244 -9.93 -17.31 -9.37
C ALA A 244 -8.62 -17.19 -10.17
N ASN A 245 -8.28 -16.01 -10.66
CA ASN A 245 -7.05 -15.76 -11.42
C ASN A 245 -5.83 -15.39 -10.55
N ALA A 246 -6.00 -15.21 -9.24
CA ALA A 246 -4.90 -14.97 -8.31
C ALA A 246 -4.25 -16.32 -7.91
N ILE A 247 -3.67 -17.02 -8.90
CA ILE A 247 -3.19 -18.41 -8.80
C ILE A 247 -1.79 -18.56 -8.18
N LEU A 248 -1.28 -17.53 -7.51
CA LEU A 248 0.02 -17.53 -6.82
C LEU A 248 -0.21 -17.61 -5.30
N PRO A 249 0.80 -18.03 -4.51
CA PRO A 249 0.72 -17.96 -3.06
C PRO A 249 0.49 -16.51 -2.58
N VAL A 250 -0.56 -16.29 -1.80
CA VAL A 250 -0.90 -14.99 -1.20
C VAL A 250 -0.97 -15.12 0.31
N VAL A 251 -0.09 -14.40 1.01
CA VAL A 251 -0.11 -14.31 2.47
C VAL A 251 -0.78 -12.98 2.86
N ILE A 252 -1.89 -13.05 3.58
CA ILE A 252 -2.52 -11.90 4.22
C ILE A 252 -2.04 -11.86 5.66
N VAL A 253 -1.37 -10.76 6.05
CA VAL A 253 -0.93 -10.53 7.42
C VAL A 253 -1.87 -9.52 8.06
N SER A 254 -2.70 -9.98 9.00
CA SER A 254 -3.73 -9.20 9.68
C SER A 254 -3.24 -8.66 11.01
N ALA A 255 -3.63 -7.45 11.37
CA ALA A 255 -3.43 -6.87 12.69
C ALA A 255 -4.64 -7.18 13.59
N ALA A 256 -4.44 -7.92 14.69
CA ALA A 256 -5.56 -8.37 15.53
C ALA A 256 -6.35 -7.21 16.17
N SER A 257 -5.67 -6.11 16.51
CA SER A 257 -6.28 -4.93 17.12
C SER A 257 -6.67 -3.84 16.11
N ASP A 258 -6.74 -4.16 14.80
CA ASP A 258 -7.08 -3.18 13.76
C ASP A 258 -8.46 -2.56 13.98
N ARG A 259 -8.49 -1.23 14.02
CA ARG A 259 -9.72 -0.43 14.21
C ARG A 259 -10.18 0.27 12.94
N LEU A 260 -9.43 0.16 11.84
CA LEU A 260 -9.73 0.79 10.54
C LEU A 260 -10.32 -0.18 9.54
N VAL A 261 -9.69 -1.35 9.38
CA VAL A 261 -10.15 -2.37 8.45
C VAL A 261 -10.81 -3.54 9.18
N ASP A 262 -11.61 -4.29 8.44
CA ASP A 262 -12.33 -5.45 8.96
C ASP A 262 -11.47 -6.71 8.83
N VAL A 263 -10.91 -7.17 9.93
CA VAL A 263 -10.09 -8.38 10.03
C VAL A 263 -10.88 -9.64 9.62
N ALA A 264 -12.19 -9.68 9.91
CA ALA A 264 -13.02 -10.82 9.50
C ALA A 264 -13.12 -10.91 7.97
N ALA A 265 -13.22 -9.77 7.27
CA ALA A 265 -13.21 -9.74 5.82
C ALA A 265 -11.86 -10.24 5.24
N GLN A 266 -10.74 -9.92 5.89
CA GLN A 266 -9.42 -10.44 5.49
C GLN A 266 -9.36 -11.97 5.60
N SER A 267 -9.88 -12.54 6.68
CA SER A 267 -9.96 -13.99 6.89
C SER A 267 -10.83 -14.68 5.84
N VAL A 268 -12.00 -14.10 5.55
CA VAL A 268 -12.90 -14.63 4.51
C VAL A 268 -12.21 -14.64 3.15
N ILE A 269 -11.58 -13.53 2.75
CA ILE A 269 -10.93 -13.41 1.44
C ILE A 269 -9.71 -14.33 1.35
N ALA A 270 -8.93 -14.51 2.42
CA ALA A 270 -7.85 -15.49 2.46
C ALA A 270 -8.36 -16.92 2.14
N GLY A 271 -9.52 -17.31 2.69
CA GLY A 271 -10.14 -18.60 2.41
C GLY A 271 -10.81 -18.73 1.02
N LEU A 272 -11.04 -17.60 0.32
CA LEU A 272 -11.56 -17.59 -1.04
C LEU A 272 -10.46 -17.68 -2.12
N LEU A 273 -9.23 -17.28 -1.80
CA LEU A 273 -8.09 -17.33 -2.71
C LEU A 273 -7.72 -18.77 -3.06
N PRO A 274 -7.26 -19.06 -4.29
CA PRO A 274 -6.79 -20.41 -4.69
C PRO A 274 -5.65 -20.93 -3.81
N ASP A 275 -4.71 -20.07 -3.41
CA ASP A 275 -3.58 -20.38 -2.53
C ASP A 275 -3.40 -19.21 -1.55
N GLY A 276 -4.37 -19.06 -0.64
CA GLY A 276 -4.41 -17.99 0.36
C GLY A 276 -4.05 -18.48 1.76
N ARG A 277 -3.18 -17.75 2.45
CA ARG A 277 -2.81 -17.98 3.87
C ARG A 277 -3.07 -16.71 4.68
N LEU A 278 -3.70 -16.86 5.84
CA LEU A 278 -3.84 -15.79 6.83
C LEU A 278 -2.81 -15.97 7.94
N VAL A 279 -2.14 -14.89 8.31
CA VAL A 279 -1.29 -14.79 9.51
C VAL A 279 -1.82 -13.62 10.33
N THR A 280 -2.12 -13.85 11.61
CA THR A 280 -2.61 -12.80 12.51
C THR A 280 -1.48 -12.37 13.44
N VAL A 281 -1.21 -11.08 13.52
CA VAL A 281 -0.26 -10.47 14.44
C VAL A 281 -1.05 -10.00 15.67
N GLU A 282 -0.97 -10.79 16.74
CA GLU A 282 -1.68 -10.50 17.97
C GLU A 282 -1.18 -9.20 18.62
N GLY A 283 -2.11 -8.35 19.00
CA GLY A 283 -1.84 -7.07 19.62
C GLY A 283 -1.47 -5.93 18.65
N ALA A 284 -1.18 -6.20 17.38
CA ALA A 284 -0.83 -5.15 16.41
C ALA A 284 -2.04 -4.28 16.07
N GLU A 285 -1.79 -2.99 15.92
CA GLU A 285 -2.69 -2.02 15.28
C GLU A 285 -2.49 -2.03 13.75
N HIS A 286 -3.18 -1.17 13.02
CA HIS A 286 -3.28 -1.20 11.55
C HIS A 286 -1.95 -1.23 10.79
N GLU A 287 -0.97 -0.46 11.23
CA GLU A 287 0.32 -0.28 10.54
C GLU A 287 1.39 -1.25 11.04
N ILE A 288 1.22 -2.57 10.84
CA ILE A 288 2.13 -3.63 11.34
C ILE A 288 3.60 -3.34 10.99
N LEU A 289 3.88 -2.79 9.80
CA LEU A 289 5.22 -2.43 9.35
C LEU A 289 5.82 -1.24 10.12
N MET A 290 4.98 -0.48 10.82
CA MET A 290 5.36 0.66 11.67
C MET A 290 5.19 0.37 13.15
N GLU A 291 4.90 -0.87 13.52
CA GLU A 291 4.76 -1.32 14.90
C GLU A 291 6.11 -1.50 15.60
N THR A 292 6.07 -1.79 16.90
CA THR A 292 7.26 -2.16 17.66
C THR A 292 7.93 -3.40 17.06
N ASP A 293 9.24 -3.54 17.25
CA ASP A 293 10.03 -4.60 16.62
C ASP A 293 9.49 -6.03 16.86
N PRO A 294 8.99 -6.40 18.07
CA PRO A 294 8.41 -7.73 18.27
C PRO A 294 7.18 -8.00 17.38
N LEU A 295 6.34 -7.00 17.13
CA LEU A 295 5.17 -7.13 16.24
C LEU A 295 5.59 -7.16 14.77
N ARG A 296 6.52 -6.28 14.38
CA ARG A 296 7.11 -6.27 13.03
C ARG A 296 7.77 -7.60 12.68
N THR A 297 8.45 -8.22 13.64
CA THR A 297 9.12 -9.52 13.45
C THR A 297 8.15 -10.59 12.98
N GLN A 298 6.92 -10.60 13.46
CA GLN A 298 5.91 -11.58 13.02
C GLN A 298 5.53 -11.37 11.52
N PHE A 299 5.44 -10.12 11.07
CA PHE A 299 5.28 -9.84 9.64
C PHE A 299 6.48 -10.34 8.84
N TRP A 300 7.70 -10.06 9.31
CA TRP A 300 8.91 -10.47 8.60
C TRP A 300 9.06 -12.00 8.56
N THR A 301 8.65 -12.72 9.60
CA THR A 301 8.61 -14.18 9.57
C THR A 301 7.69 -14.69 8.47
N ALA A 302 6.47 -14.14 8.38
CA ALA A 302 5.51 -14.51 7.32
C ALA A 302 6.01 -14.15 5.90
N PHE A 303 6.71 -13.03 5.78
CA PHE A 303 7.35 -12.63 4.52
C PHE A 303 8.50 -13.57 4.16
N ASP A 304 9.40 -13.87 5.10
CA ASP A 304 10.57 -14.72 4.88
C ASP A 304 10.16 -16.15 4.51
N ASP A 305 9.12 -16.71 5.15
CA ASP A 305 8.54 -18.01 4.80
C ASP A 305 8.10 -18.05 3.32
N LEU A 306 7.34 -17.05 2.86
CA LEU A 306 6.96 -16.98 1.44
C LEU A 306 8.16 -16.76 0.55
N ALA A 307 9.03 -15.83 0.92
CA ALA A 307 10.20 -15.48 0.11
C ALA A 307 11.16 -16.65 -0.09
N ASP A 308 11.36 -17.47 0.94
CA ASP A 308 12.23 -18.67 0.84
C ASP A 308 11.61 -19.76 -0.05
N GLN A 309 10.26 -19.82 -0.12
CA GLN A 309 9.55 -20.71 -1.04
C GLN A 309 9.67 -20.27 -2.50
N VAL A 310 9.46 -18.96 -2.80
CA VAL A 310 9.28 -18.46 -4.19
C VAL A 310 10.52 -17.77 -4.76
N ALA A 311 11.46 -17.37 -3.93
CA ALA A 311 12.71 -16.68 -4.26
C ALA A 311 13.84 -17.15 -3.32
N PRO A 312 14.26 -18.40 -3.39
CA PRO A 312 15.26 -18.95 -2.47
C PRO A 312 16.58 -18.18 -2.54
N ARG A 313 17.32 -18.16 -1.44
CA ARG A 313 18.67 -17.58 -1.37
C ARG A 313 19.61 -18.42 -2.25
N TYR A 314 20.52 -17.75 -2.91
CA TYR A 314 21.62 -18.47 -3.59
C TYR A 314 22.50 -19.15 -2.54
N ALA A 315 22.82 -20.42 -2.77
CA ALA A 315 23.79 -21.15 -1.97
C ALA A 315 25.20 -20.59 -2.12
#